data_a308c1b4a3df3d7118b9d92f2224bac5
#
_entry.id   a308c1b4a3df3d7118b9d92f2224bac5
#
_cell.length_a   1.000
_cell.length_b   1.000
_cell.length_c   1.000
_cell.angle_alpha   90.00
_cell.angle_beta   90.00
_cell.angle_gamma   90.00
#
_symmetry.space_group_name_H-M   'P 1'
#
loop_
_entity.id
_entity.type
_entity.pdbx_description
1 polymer ?
#
loop_
_entity_poly.entity_id
_entity_poly.type
_entity_poly.pdbx_seq_one_letter_code
_entity_poly.pdbx_strand_id
1 'polypeptide(L)'
;MTDSLSLAEARALVLDCQGLASRSTFGSGSAGTKKAIEHLGYVQIDTLSVVARAHIHTLWNRVAAFKAADIDTLQQRGAIFEHWAHALAFLPMRDYRFSLPMMQRIASGESHWYKKDPKQTRKVLQRIREEGPLTAKDFTDKKSSDTMWARSPSKRALETLFMEGELMIPRRKNFHKVYDLRERVLPEGVDASMPSQDELCRHLIVSNMRAHGLALSSEMAYLRKGLGARMAQTAANMVEEGVLQRIRVGDQEYYSTTENLNRLGQKQPSPKLRILSPFD
;
A
#
# COMPACT_ATOMS: atom_id res chain seq x y z
N MET A 1 -5.22 7.04 -33.07
CA MET A 1 -5.21 6.74 -31.61
C MET A 1 -6.60 6.21 -31.25
N THR A 2 -6.69 5.19 -30.40
CA THR A 2 -8.00 4.58 -30.05
C THR A 2 -8.66 5.50 -29.03
N ASP A 3 -9.71 6.21 -29.43
CA ASP A 3 -10.42 7.13 -28.52
C ASP A 3 -11.46 6.42 -27.63
N SER A 4 -11.70 5.13 -27.89
CA SER A 4 -12.65 4.31 -27.13
C SER A 4 -12.25 2.85 -27.06
N LEU A 5 -12.65 2.17 -25.99
CA LEU A 5 -12.51 0.74 -25.78
C LEU A 5 -13.89 0.09 -25.56
N SER A 6 -14.04 -1.12 -26.04
CA SER A 6 -15.12 -1.98 -25.61
C SER A 6 -14.94 -2.38 -24.14
N LEU A 7 -16.02 -2.78 -23.47
CA LEU A 7 -15.96 -3.27 -22.09
C LEU A 7 -15.06 -4.52 -21.96
N ALA A 8 -15.00 -5.35 -23.01
CA ALA A 8 -14.14 -6.54 -23.04
C ALA A 8 -12.64 -6.15 -23.07
N GLU A 9 -12.26 -5.18 -23.90
CA GLU A 9 -10.90 -4.65 -23.97
C GLU A 9 -10.49 -3.97 -22.65
N ALA A 10 -11.37 -3.14 -22.09
CA ALA A 10 -11.12 -2.48 -20.80
C ALA A 10 -10.87 -3.51 -19.68
N ARG A 11 -11.69 -4.55 -19.60
CA ARG A 11 -11.50 -5.65 -18.63
C ARG A 11 -10.19 -6.42 -18.86
N ALA A 12 -9.87 -6.72 -20.10
CA ALA A 12 -8.62 -7.41 -20.46
C ALA A 12 -7.41 -6.57 -20.04
N LEU A 13 -7.43 -5.26 -20.29
CA LEU A 13 -6.37 -4.33 -19.90
C LEU A 13 -6.19 -4.29 -18.39
N VAL A 14 -7.28 -4.13 -17.64
CA VAL A 14 -7.22 -4.11 -16.16
C VAL A 14 -6.65 -5.41 -15.60
N LEU A 15 -7.09 -6.57 -16.09
CA LEU A 15 -6.59 -7.87 -15.63
C LEU A 15 -5.11 -8.07 -15.96
N ASP A 16 -4.65 -7.59 -17.13
CA ASP A 16 -3.24 -7.63 -17.49
C ASP A 16 -2.40 -6.71 -16.60
N CYS A 17 -2.80 -5.46 -16.44
CA CYS A 17 -2.12 -4.50 -15.57
C CYS A 17 -2.12 -4.94 -14.10
N GLN A 18 -3.17 -5.62 -13.64
CA GLN A 18 -3.20 -6.25 -12.31
C GLN A 18 -2.26 -7.47 -12.18
N GLY A 19 -1.61 -7.89 -13.25
CA GLY A 19 -0.74 -9.06 -13.25
C GLY A 19 -1.48 -10.39 -13.10
N LEU A 20 -2.78 -10.43 -13.44
CA LEU A 20 -3.64 -11.61 -13.31
C LEU A 20 -3.67 -12.49 -14.57
N ALA A 21 -3.14 -12.01 -15.69
CA ALA A 21 -3.05 -12.76 -16.91
C ALA A 21 -2.16 -14.00 -16.77
N SER A 22 -1.05 -13.90 -16.01
CA SER A 22 -0.14 -15.01 -15.73
C SER A 22 0.38 -14.98 -14.29
N ARG A 23 0.57 -16.17 -13.68
CA ARG A 23 1.23 -16.28 -12.35
C ARG A 23 2.74 -15.97 -12.38
N SER A 24 3.33 -15.87 -13.54
CA SER A 24 4.75 -15.54 -13.71
C SER A 24 4.99 -14.11 -14.19
N THR A 25 3.97 -13.27 -14.23
CA THR A 25 4.06 -11.88 -14.71
C THR A 25 5.21 -11.12 -14.05
N PHE A 26 5.40 -11.30 -12.75
CA PHE A 26 6.46 -10.63 -11.98
C PHE A 26 7.70 -11.51 -11.73
N GLY A 27 7.73 -12.72 -12.32
CA GLY A 27 8.80 -13.70 -12.06
C GLY A 27 8.49 -14.62 -10.87
N SER A 28 9.50 -15.04 -10.11
CA SER A 28 9.35 -16.04 -9.06
C SER A 28 10.04 -15.65 -7.75
N GLY A 29 9.61 -16.27 -6.64
CA GLY A 29 10.20 -16.15 -5.31
C GLY A 29 10.26 -14.70 -4.81
N SER A 30 11.24 -14.40 -3.94
CA SER A 30 11.36 -13.09 -3.29
C SER A 30 11.54 -11.93 -4.29
N ALA A 31 12.31 -12.13 -5.37
CA ALA A 31 12.49 -11.10 -6.40
C ALA A 31 11.17 -10.80 -7.14
N GLY A 32 10.41 -11.84 -7.50
CA GLY A 32 9.08 -11.69 -8.10
C GLY A 32 8.09 -11.03 -7.13
N THR A 33 8.14 -11.38 -5.86
CA THR A 33 7.30 -10.79 -4.80
C THR A 33 7.57 -9.30 -4.65
N LYS A 34 8.85 -8.88 -4.63
CA LYS A 34 9.22 -7.47 -4.63
C LYS A 34 8.63 -6.73 -5.83
N LYS A 35 8.85 -7.27 -7.05
CA LYS A 35 8.32 -6.66 -8.28
C LYS A 35 6.80 -6.53 -8.25
N ALA A 36 6.08 -7.54 -7.76
CA ALA A 36 4.63 -7.52 -7.64
C ALA A 36 4.16 -6.41 -6.68
N ILE A 37 4.77 -6.28 -5.49
CA ILE A 37 4.44 -5.23 -4.52
C ILE A 37 4.77 -3.85 -5.09
N GLU A 38 5.90 -3.69 -5.75
CA GLU A 38 6.31 -2.43 -6.39
C GLU A 38 5.41 -2.04 -7.56
N HIS A 39 4.88 -3.02 -8.30
CA HIS A 39 3.96 -2.79 -9.40
C HIS A 39 2.57 -2.39 -8.90
N LEU A 40 2.04 -3.14 -7.95
CA LEU A 40 0.74 -2.84 -7.34
C LEU A 40 0.77 -1.55 -6.50
N GLY A 41 1.93 -1.20 -5.95
CA GLY A 41 2.13 -0.05 -5.06
C GLY A 41 1.52 -0.24 -3.67
N TYR A 42 0.73 -1.31 -3.46
CA TYR A 42 -0.05 -1.55 -2.26
C TYR A 42 -0.50 -3.02 -2.21
N VAL A 43 -0.28 -3.68 -1.09
CA VAL A 43 -0.82 -5.03 -0.81
C VAL A 43 -1.41 -5.05 0.60
N GLN A 44 -2.74 -5.10 0.70
CA GLN A 44 -3.46 -5.01 1.97
C GLN A 44 -3.13 -6.17 2.90
N ILE A 45 -2.79 -5.84 4.14
CA ILE A 45 -2.56 -6.81 5.21
C ILE A 45 -3.88 -7.08 5.92
N ASP A 46 -4.36 -8.31 5.82
CA ASP A 46 -5.51 -8.74 6.60
C ASP A 46 -5.10 -9.71 7.71
N THR A 47 -5.80 -9.63 8.83
CA THR A 47 -5.61 -10.50 9.99
C THR A 47 -6.43 -11.77 9.90
N LEU A 48 -7.54 -11.75 9.18
CA LEU A 48 -8.40 -12.91 8.97
C LEU A 48 -7.68 -13.96 8.10
N SER A 49 -7.76 -15.21 8.50
CA SER A 49 -7.17 -16.34 7.81
C SER A 49 -8.17 -17.49 7.80
N VAL A 50 -8.91 -17.63 6.71
CA VAL A 50 -9.78 -18.79 6.46
C VAL A 50 -8.98 -19.86 5.73
N VAL A 51 -8.58 -19.62 4.50
CA VAL A 51 -7.64 -20.47 3.74
C VAL A 51 -6.23 -19.89 3.83
N ALA A 52 -6.10 -18.62 3.49
CA ALA A 52 -4.88 -17.82 3.64
C ALA A 52 -5.27 -16.36 3.91
N ARG A 53 -4.34 -15.56 4.45
CA ARG A 53 -4.54 -14.11 4.58
C ARG A 53 -4.55 -13.45 3.21
N ALA A 54 -5.31 -12.35 3.07
CA ALA A 54 -5.49 -11.66 1.78
C ALA A 54 -4.17 -11.37 1.06
N HIS A 55 -3.18 -10.77 1.74
CA HIS A 55 -1.88 -10.45 1.14
C HIS A 55 -1.12 -11.68 0.61
N ILE A 56 -1.26 -12.83 1.28
CA ILE A 56 -0.68 -14.09 0.80
C ILE A 56 -1.39 -14.53 -0.49
N HIS A 57 -2.71 -14.45 -0.51
CA HIS A 57 -3.53 -14.85 -1.65
C HIS A 57 -3.28 -13.93 -2.87
N THR A 58 -3.23 -12.61 -2.65
CA THR A 58 -2.94 -11.61 -3.68
C THR A 58 -1.59 -11.89 -4.37
N LEU A 59 -0.54 -12.14 -3.60
CA LEU A 59 0.80 -12.41 -4.13
C LEU A 59 0.90 -13.80 -4.76
N TRP A 60 0.25 -14.81 -4.19
CA TRP A 60 0.22 -16.16 -4.75
C TRP A 60 -0.41 -16.20 -6.14
N ASN A 61 -1.41 -15.38 -6.42
CA ASN A 61 -2.03 -15.28 -7.74
C ASN A 61 -1.10 -14.69 -8.82
N ARG A 62 -0.05 -13.96 -8.43
CA ARG A 62 0.78 -13.14 -9.32
C ARG A 62 2.23 -13.58 -9.45
N VAL A 63 2.73 -14.34 -8.47
CA VAL A 63 4.16 -14.68 -8.39
C VAL A 63 4.34 -16.20 -8.42
N ALA A 64 5.14 -16.69 -9.36
CA ALA A 64 5.49 -18.11 -9.42
C ALA A 64 6.36 -18.51 -8.22
N ALA A 65 6.16 -19.70 -7.69
CA ALA A 65 6.89 -20.22 -6.52
C ALA A 65 6.90 -19.27 -5.30
N PHE A 66 5.86 -18.43 -5.15
CA PHE A 66 5.69 -17.55 -4.01
C PHE A 66 5.62 -18.34 -2.69
N LYS A 67 6.33 -17.84 -1.69
CA LYS A 67 6.28 -18.32 -0.30
C LYS A 67 5.98 -17.15 0.63
N ALA A 68 5.20 -17.39 1.69
CA ALA A 68 4.92 -16.34 2.68
C ALA A 68 6.20 -15.72 3.28
N ALA A 69 7.25 -16.52 3.48
CA ALA A 69 8.56 -16.09 3.95
C ALA A 69 9.26 -15.08 3.01
N ASP A 70 8.83 -14.97 1.75
CA ASP A 70 9.38 -13.95 0.84
C ASP A 70 9.05 -12.53 1.33
N ILE A 71 7.86 -12.35 1.91
CA ILE A 71 7.43 -11.07 2.50
C ILE A 71 8.32 -10.72 3.70
N ASP A 72 8.51 -11.68 4.62
CA ASP A 72 9.36 -11.48 5.80
C ASP A 72 10.80 -11.10 5.40
N THR A 73 11.33 -11.78 4.39
CA THR A 73 12.66 -11.49 3.83
C THR A 73 12.75 -10.08 3.26
N LEU A 74 11.73 -9.64 2.50
CA LEU A 74 11.69 -8.31 1.91
C LEU A 74 11.55 -7.21 2.96
N GLN A 75 10.75 -7.44 3.98
CA GLN A 75 10.57 -6.52 5.11
C GLN A 75 11.86 -6.36 5.90
N GLN A 76 12.52 -7.47 6.27
CA GLN A 76 13.79 -7.45 6.99
C GLN A 76 14.94 -6.78 6.21
N ARG A 77 14.91 -6.87 4.87
CA ARG A 77 15.88 -6.19 3.99
C ARG A 77 15.54 -4.72 3.71
N GLY A 78 14.45 -4.21 4.27
CA GLY A 78 14.00 -2.84 4.02
C GLY A 78 13.55 -2.60 2.57
N ALA A 79 13.17 -3.64 1.82
CA ALA A 79 12.64 -3.49 0.46
C ALA A 79 11.18 -3.05 0.43
N ILE A 80 10.45 -3.39 1.48
CA ILE A 80 9.05 -3.03 1.73
C ILE A 80 8.88 -2.60 3.20
N PHE A 81 7.84 -1.85 3.47
CA PHE A 81 7.46 -1.47 4.83
C PHE A 81 5.95 -1.59 5.03
N GLU A 82 5.54 -1.65 6.30
CA GLU A 82 4.13 -1.60 6.67
C GLU A 82 3.73 -0.18 7.01
N HIS A 83 2.64 0.30 6.46
CA HIS A 83 1.96 1.50 6.93
C HIS A 83 0.50 1.52 6.50
N TRP A 84 -0.21 2.52 7.00
CA TRP A 84 -1.59 2.77 6.64
C TRP A 84 -1.67 3.59 5.36
N ALA A 85 -2.32 3.05 4.33
CA ALA A 85 -2.71 3.80 3.15
C ALA A 85 -4.20 4.17 3.24
N HIS A 86 -5.11 3.36 2.73
CA HIS A 86 -6.54 3.36 3.09
C HIS A 86 -6.88 2.17 4.02
N ALA A 87 -6.01 1.21 4.11
CA ALA A 87 -5.93 0.14 5.10
C ALA A 87 -4.47 -0.13 5.44
N LEU A 88 -4.19 -0.98 6.43
CA LEU A 88 -2.83 -1.44 6.71
C LEU A 88 -2.31 -2.27 5.53
N ALA A 89 -1.14 -1.95 5.02
CA ALA A 89 -0.59 -2.58 3.83
C ALA A 89 0.93 -2.73 3.85
N PHE A 90 1.45 -3.65 3.04
CA PHE A 90 2.82 -3.62 2.58
C PHE A 90 2.94 -2.63 1.42
N LEU A 91 3.88 -1.72 1.54
CA LEU A 91 4.18 -0.65 0.60
C LEU A 91 5.65 -0.77 0.14
N PRO A 92 5.97 -0.40 -1.11
CA PRO A 92 7.36 -0.36 -1.57
C PRO A 92 8.17 0.66 -0.78
N MET A 93 9.36 0.31 -0.30
CA MET A 93 10.22 1.24 0.46
C MET A 93 10.63 2.47 -0.37
N ARG A 94 10.80 2.32 -1.68
CA ARG A 94 11.11 3.44 -2.60
C ARG A 94 10.04 4.55 -2.60
N ASP A 95 8.80 4.20 -2.20
CA ASP A 95 7.66 5.11 -2.17
C ASP A 95 7.40 5.67 -0.75
N TYR A 96 8.34 5.47 0.20
CA TYR A 96 8.21 5.83 1.61
C TYR A 96 7.76 7.28 1.83
N ARG A 97 8.37 8.24 1.11
CA ARG A 97 8.05 9.66 1.24
C ARG A 97 6.57 9.99 1.03
N PHE A 98 5.88 9.21 0.18
CA PHE A 98 4.45 9.42 -0.11
C PHE A 98 3.52 8.95 1.01
N SER A 99 4.04 8.29 2.04
CA SER A 99 3.33 8.01 3.29
C SER A 99 3.47 9.14 4.33
N LEU A 100 4.47 10.01 4.21
CA LEU A 100 4.75 11.10 5.17
C LEU A 100 3.59 12.08 5.35
N PRO A 101 2.83 12.51 4.31
CA PRO A 101 1.70 13.41 4.50
C PRO A 101 0.62 12.81 5.41
N MET A 102 0.36 11.50 5.33
CA MET A 102 -0.56 10.81 6.22
C MET A 102 -0.02 10.76 7.66
N MET A 103 1.26 10.39 7.82
CA MET A 103 1.94 10.36 9.12
C MET A 103 1.87 11.74 9.81
N GLN A 104 2.18 12.80 9.08
CA GLN A 104 2.14 14.18 9.58
C GLN A 104 0.73 14.62 10.00
N ARG A 105 -0.30 14.30 9.20
CA ARG A 105 -1.69 14.60 9.54
C ARG A 105 -2.13 13.91 10.82
N ILE A 106 -1.69 12.67 11.05
CA ILE A 106 -1.98 11.93 12.28
C ILE A 106 -1.22 12.56 13.46
N ALA A 107 0.05 12.89 13.28
CA ALA A 107 0.88 13.52 14.30
C ALA A 107 0.35 14.88 14.72
N SER A 108 -0.23 15.67 13.79
CA SER A 108 -0.89 16.95 14.08
C SER A 108 -2.28 16.83 14.76
N GLY A 109 -2.79 15.60 14.89
CA GLY A 109 -4.06 15.32 15.56
C GLY A 109 -5.30 15.40 14.66
N GLU A 110 -5.14 15.54 13.35
CA GLU A 110 -6.27 15.66 12.43
C GLU A 110 -7.11 14.37 12.29
N SER A 111 -6.55 13.22 12.51
CA SER A 111 -7.29 11.97 12.35
C SER A 111 -6.62 10.81 13.07
N HIS A 112 -7.14 10.47 14.25
CA HIS A 112 -6.72 9.26 14.96
C HIS A 112 -7.92 8.53 15.55
N TRP A 113 -7.88 7.18 15.54
CA TRP A 113 -8.93 6.35 16.15
C TRP A 113 -8.92 6.39 17.68
N TYR A 114 -7.82 6.85 18.28
CA TYR A 114 -7.66 6.92 19.73
C TYR A 114 -7.18 8.31 20.14
N LYS A 115 -7.68 8.77 21.31
CA LYS A 115 -7.13 9.95 21.96
C LYS A 115 -5.66 9.66 22.31
N LYS A 116 -4.76 10.52 21.87
CA LYS A 116 -3.33 10.43 22.16
C LYS A 116 -3.10 10.60 23.66
N ASP A 117 -2.28 9.74 24.25
CA ASP A 117 -1.75 9.84 25.60
C ASP A 117 -0.25 10.18 25.54
N PRO A 118 0.13 11.49 25.64
CA PRO A 118 1.52 11.90 25.50
C PRO A 118 2.46 11.30 26.55
N LYS A 119 1.96 11.00 27.76
CA LYS A 119 2.75 10.37 28.82
C LYS A 119 3.07 8.93 28.46
N GLN A 120 2.08 8.20 28.00
CA GLN A 120 2.24 6.80 27.63
C GLN A 120 3.07 6.63 26.34
N THR A 121 2.85 7.47 25.33
CA THR A 121 3.66 7.42 24.09
C THR A 121 5.13 7.70 24.38
N ARG A 122 5.44 8.70 25.24
CA ARG A 122 6.82 8.99 25.65
C ARG A 122 7.46 7.79 26.37
N LYS A 123 6.75 7.16 27.31
CA LYS A 123 7.23 5.99 28.04
C LYS A 123 7.54 4.81 27.11
N VAL A 124 6.64 4.54 26.18
CA VAL A 124 6.82 3.46 25.19
C VAL A 124 8.02 3.74 24.26
N LEU A 125 8.12 4.95 23.76
CA LEU A 125 9.21 5.36 22.88
C LEU A 125 10.57 5.26 23.59
N GLN A 126 10.64 5.67 24.86
CA GLN A 126 11.84 5.55 25.69
C GLN A 126 12.27 4.10 25.86
N ARG A 127 11.33 3.21 26.21
CA ARG A 127 11.65 1.78 26.35
C ARG A 127 12.21 1.18 25.06
N ILE A 128 11.60 1.47 23.91
CA ILE A 128 12.12 0.98 22.62
C ILE A 128 13.52 1.55 22.34
N ARG A 129 13.77 2.81 22.72
CA ARG A 129 15.08 3.43 22.54
C ARG A 129 16.16 2.73 23.37
N GLU A 130 15.83 2.34 24.60
CA GLU A 130 16.76 1.72 25.56
C GLU A 130 16.91 0.21 25.37
N GLU A 131 15.79 -0.51 25.14
CA GLU A 131 15.75 -1.96 25.11
C GLU A 131 15.84 -2.56 23.70
N GLY A 132 15.64 -1.72 22.64
CA GLY A 132 15.58 -2.18 21.26
C GLY A 132 14.16 -2.53 20.82
N PRO A 133 14.01 -3.36 19.75
CA PRO A 133 12.72 -3.68 19.17
C PRO A 133 11.81 -4.46 20.15
N LEU A 134 10.57 -3.97 20.34
CA LEU A 134 9.60 -4.56 21.26
C LEU A 134 8.28 -4.90 20.56
N THR A 135 7.56 -5.86 21.12
CA THR A 135 6.18 -6.20 20.77
C THR A 135 5.20 -5.67 21.81
N ALA A 136 3.91 -5.64 21.50
CA ALA A 136 2.89 -5.27 22.48
C ALA A 136 2.84 -6.22 23.71
N LYS A 137 3.41 -7.44 23.61
CA LYS A 137 3.46 -8.41 24.71
C LYS A 137 4.53 -8.08 25.74
N ASP A 138 5.53 -7.30 25.37
CA ASP A 138 6.62 -6.91 26.27
C ASP A 138 6.18 -5.81 27.27
N PHE A 139 4.94 -5.33 27.14
CA PHE A 139 4.32 -4.35 28.04
C PHE A 139 3.25 -5.02 28.90
N THR A 140 3.35 -4.85 30.20
CA THR A 140 2.52 -5.54 31.22
C THR A 140 1.30 -4.74 31.69
N ASP A 141 0.96 -3.62 31.02
CA ASP A 141 -0.16 -2.80 31.46
C ASP A 141 -1.50 -3.55 31.34
N LYS A 142 -2.32 -3.38 32.37
CA LYS A 142 -3.70 -3.88 32.36
C LYS A 142 -4.54 -3.15 31.31
N LYS A 143 -5.49 -3.85 30.70
CA LYS A 143 -6.51 -3.22 29.84
C LYS A 143 -7.32 -2.21 30.65
N SER A 144 -7.76 -1.14 30.02
CA SER A 144 -8.56 -0.10 30.66
C SER A 144 -10.03 -0.52 30.91
N SER A 145 -10.48 -1.62 30.37
CA SER A 145 -11.80 -2.23 30.60
C SER A 145 -11.77 -3.71 30.25
N ASP A 146 -12.72 -4.49 30.77
CA ASP A 146 -12.86 -5.92 30.52
C ASP A 146 -13.56 -6.25 29.18
N THR A 147 -13.81 -5.24 28.33
CA THR A 147 -14.41 -5.49 27.04
C THR A 147 -13.44 -6.24 26.11
N MET A 148 -13.95 -7.17 25.32
CA MET A 148 -13.16 -8.01 24.41
C MET A 148 -12.28 -7.19 23.45
N TRP A 149 -12.69 -5.96 23.13
CA TRP A 149 -12.00 -5.04 22.21
C TRP A 149 -11.09 -4.02 22.90
N ALA A 150 -11.02 -4.02 24.25
CA ALA A 150 -10.17 -3.10 24.98
C ALA A 150 -8.70 -3.37 24.69
N ARG A 151 -7.97 -2.32 24.30
CA ARG A 151 -6.52 -2.37 24.10
C ARG A 151 -5.81 -1.77 25.30
N SER A 152 -4.69 -2.37 25.71
CA SER A 152 -3.87 -1.80 26.79
C SER A 152 -3.33 -0.42 26.40
N PRO A 153 -3.03 0.45 27.36
CA PRO A 153 -2.45 1.77 27.11
C PRO A 153 -1.19 1.72 26.23
N SER A 154 -0.27 0.79 26.52
CA SER A 154 0.95 0.62 25.71
C SER A 154 0.65 0.18 24.29
N LYS A 155 -0.31 -0.71 24.07
CA LYS A 155 -0.69 -1.13 22.71
C LYS A 155 -1.26 0.05 21.90
N ARG A 156 -2.06 0.91 22.52
CA ARG A 156 -2.55 2.14 21.88
C ARG A 156 -1.40 3.09 21.56
N ALA A 157 -0.46 3.26 22.49
CA ALA A 157 0.71 4.12 22.29
C ALA A 157 1.61 3.60 21.16
N LEU A 158 1.87 2.29 21.09
CA LEU A 158 2.61 1.67 19.98
C LEU A 158 1.94 1.92 18.62
N GLU A 159 0.62 1.75 18.55
CA GLU A 159 -0.13 2.00 17.31
C GLU A 159 -0.15 3.48 16.94
N THR A 160 -0.28 4.39 17.92
CA THR A 160 -0.19 5.83 17.69
C THR A 160 1.18 6.21 17.12
N LEU A 161 2.27 5.80 17.77
CA LEU A 161 3.63 6.09 17.32
C LEU A 161 3.94 5.49 15.94
N PHE A 162 3.41 4.31 15.66
CA PHE A 162 3.51 3.68 14.33
C PHE A 162 2.77 4.49 13.27
N MET A 163 1.56 4.94 13.56
CA MET A 163 0.75 5.73 12.63
C MET A 163 1.32 7.14 12.39
N GLU A 164 2.00 7.71 13.39
CA GLU A 164 2.72 8.98 13.30
C GLU A 164 4.08 8.86 12.59
N GLY A 165 4.53 7.63 12.33
CA GLY A 165 5.82 7.36 11.67
C GLY A 165 7.04 7.46 12.59
N GLU A 166 6.86 7.56 13.92
CA GLU A 166 7.95 7.49 14.91
C GLU A 166 8.50 6.07 15.06
N LEU A 167 7.61 5.07 14.92
CA LEU A 167 7.95 3.65 14.90
C LEU A 167 7.66 3.02 13.55
N MET A 168 8.46 2.05 13.18
CA MET A 168 8.29 1.18 12.03
C MET A 168 8.21 -0.29 12.47
N ILE A 169 7.85 -1.17 11.54
CA ILE A 169 7.73 -2.61 11.76
C ILE A 169 8.82 -3.32 10.94
N PRO A 170 9.99 -3.64 11.53
CA PRO A 170 11.06 -4.34 10.81
C PRO A 170 10.73 -5.79 10.49
N ARG A 171 9.85 -6.42 11.29
CA ARG A 171 9.40 -7.80 11.12
C ARG A 171 8.16 -8.10 11.94
N ARG A 172 7.57 -9.26 11.68
CA ARG A 172 6.53 -9.84 12.54
C ARG A 172 7.05 -11.13 13.23
N LYS A 173 6.58 -11.37 14.45
CA LYS A 173 6.82 -12.63 15.20
C LYS A 173 5.46 -13.29 15.46
N ASN A 174 5.22 -14.46 14.87
CA ASN A 174 3.91 -15.11 14.93
C ASN A 174 2.77 -14.14 14.57
N PHE A 175 2.96 -13.38 13.50
CA PHE A 175 2.07 -12.32 13.01
C PHE A 175 1.91 -11.10 13.95
N HIS A 176 2.54 -11.06 15.11
CA HIS A 176 2.59 -9.87 15.96
C HIS A 176 3.63 -8.88 15.44
N LYS A 177 3.24 -7.61 15.39
CA LYS A 177 4.14 -6.51 15.03
C LYS A 177 5.28 -6.40 16.03
N VAL A 178 6.51 -6.36 15.55
CA VAL A 178 7.68 -5.91 16.29
C VAL A 178 7.91 -4.45 15.92
N TYR A 179 7.95 -3.58 16.91
CA TYR A 179 8.09 -2.14 16.72
C TYR A 179 9.52 -1.72 17.04
N ASP A 180 10.12 -0.89 16.19
CA ASP A 180 11.41 -0.25 16.45
C ASP A 180 11.40 1.20 15.95
N LEU A 181 12.40 1.96 16.34
CA LEU A 181 12.56 3.36 15.96
C LEU A 181 12.70 3.50 14.45
N ARG A 182 12.06 4.52 13.86
CA ARG A 182 12.17 4.81 12.43
C ARG A 182 13.62 4.92 11.97
N GLU A 183 14.46 5.63 12.73
CA GLU A 183 15.87 5.85 12.40
C GLU A 183 16.73 4.57 12.40
N ARG A 184 16.26 3.48 13.00
CA ARG A 184 16.92 2.18 12.98
C ARG A 184 16.42 1.27 11.87
N VAL A 185 15.19 1.47 11.41
CA VAL A 185 14.52 0.58 10.45
C VAL A 185 14.55 1.13 9.03
N LEU A 186 14.47 2.46 8.88
CA LEU A 186 14.51 3.10 7.57
C LEU A 186 15.92 2.93 6.96
N PRO A 187 16.03 2.28 5.79
CA PRO A 187 17.35 2.09 5.18
C PRO A 187 17.98 3.42 4.79
N GLU A 188 19.32 3.47 4.86
CA GLU A 188 20.09 4.61 4.37
C GLU A 188 19.81 4.86 2.88
N GLY A 189 19.73 6.13 2.48
CA GLY A 189 19.46 6.54 1.10
C GLY A 189 18.00 6.52 0.67
N VAL A 190 17.07 6.09 1.55
CA VAL A 190 15.64 6.22 1.27
C VAL A 190 15.24 7.68 1.36
N ASP A 191 14.58 8.18 0.30
CA ASP A 191 14.04 9.55 0.29
C ASP A 191 12.95 9.70 1.34
N ALA A 192 13.21 10.49 2.36
CA ALA A 192 12.30 10.87 3.44
C ALA A 192 11.93 12.37 3.39
N SER A 193 12.08 13.02 2.24
CA SER A 193 11.62 14.39 2.04
C SER A 193 10.10 14.45 1.92
N MET A 194 9.47 15.47 2.51
CA MET A 194 8.03 15.66 2.42
C MET A 194 7.65 16.01 0.97
N PRO A 195 6.78 15.22 0.30
CA PRO A 195 6.33 15.57 -1.03
C PRO A 195 5.37 16.76 -0.99
N SER A 196 5.39 17.58 -2.03
CA SER A 196 4.32 18.53 -2.29
C SER A 196 3.00 17.77 -2.56
N GLN A 197 1.87 18.48 -2.47
CA GLN A 197 0.58 17.86 -2.79
C GLN A 197 0.48 17.45 -4.27
N ASP A 198 1.15 18.16 -5.16
CA ASP A 198 1.15 17.84 -6.59
C ASP A 198 2.02 16.61 -6.87
N GLU A 199 3.20 16.49 -6.25
CA GLU A 199 4.00 15.27 -6.31
C GLU A 199 3.23 14.06 -5.77
N LEU A 200 2.52 14.21 -4.66
CA LEU A 200 1.69 13.16 -4.10
C LEU A 200 0.58 12.75 -5.07
N CYS A 201 -0.18 13.70 -5.64
CA CYS A 201 -1.24 13.39 -6.58
C CYS A 201 -0.70 12.72 -7.85
N ARG A 202 0.39 13.23 -8.41
CA ARG A 202 1.05 12.65 -9.58
C ARG A 202 1.53 11.22 -9.30
N HIS A 203 2.17 10.99 -8.15
CA HIS A 203 2.57 9.64 -7.73
C HIS A 203 1.38 8.68 -7.64
N LEU A 204 0.28 9.11 -7.03
CA LEU A 204 -0.93 8.30 -6.89
C LEU A 204 -1.55 7.96 -8.25
N ILE A 205 -1.61 8.93 -9.18
CA ILE A 205 -2.09 8.71 -10.55
C ILE A 205 -1.21 7.69 -11.27
N VAL A 206 0.11 7.91 -11.28
CA VAL A 206 1.05 7.00 -11.95
C VAL A 206 0.99 5.59 -11.35
N SER A 207 0.86 5.47 -10.02
CA SER A 207 0.71 4.18 -9.34
C SER A 207 -0.58 3.47 -9.74
N ASN A 208 -1.71 4.21 -9.84
CA ASN A 208 -2.96 3.67 -10.33
C ASN A 208 -2.86 3.22 -11.80
N MET A 209 -2.28 4.05 -12.68
CA MET A 209 -2.11 3.68 -14.08
C MET A 209 -1.26 2.43 -14.25
N ARG A 210 -0.20 2.28 -13.44
CA ARG A 210 0.64 1.09 -13.45
C ARG A 210 -0.12 -0.16 -12.98
N ALA A 211 -0.91 -0.05 -11.92
CA ALA A 211 -1.59 -1.19 -11.30
C ALA A 211 -2.92 -1.55 -11.98
N HIS A 212 -3.69 -0.56 -12.42
CA HIS A 212 -5.03 -0.76 -13.00
C HIS A 212 -5.08 -0.57 -14.51
N GLY A 213 -4.16 0.18 -15.08
CA GLY A 213 -4.10 0.47 -16.51
C GLY A 213 -5.15 1.45 -17.00
N LEU A 214 -6.30 1.51 -16.33
CA LEU A 214 -7.46 2.35 -16.66
C LEU A 214 -8.15 2.75 -15.35
N ALA A 215 -8.46 4.04 -15.17
CA ALA A 215 -9.16 4.50 -13.96
C ALA A 215 -9.93 5.80 -14.18
N LEU A 216 -11.01 6.00 -13.43
CA LEU A 216 -11.69 7.28 -13.26
C LEU A 216 -10.91 8.16 -12.28
N SER A 217 -11.04 9.48 -12.36
CA SER A 217 -10.42 10.39 -11.38
C SER A 217 -10.91 10.14 -9.96
N SER A 218 -12.17 9.75 -9.80
CA SER A 218 -12.76 9.37 -8.51
C SER A 218 -12.15 8.10 -7.92
N GLU A 219 -11.80 7.12 -8.75
CA GLU A 219 -11.15 5.87 -8.34
C GLU A 219 -9.71 6.14 -7.88
N MET A 220 -8.97 6.99 -8.58
CA MET A 220 -7.61 7.39 -8.18
C MET A 220 -7.59 8.12 -6.83
N ALA A 221 -8.67 8.85 -6.49
CA ALA A 221 -8.85 9.56 -5.23
C ALA A 221 -9.56 8.73 -4.13
N TYR A 222 -9.83 7.44 -4.39
CA TYR A 222 -10.63 6.59 -3.48
C TYR A 222 -10.09 6.59 -2.05
N LEU A 223 -10.99 6.84 -1.09
CA LEU A 223 -10.72 6.94 0.35
C LEU A 223 -9.66 7.99 0.76
N ARG A 224 -9.33 8.97 -0.11
CA ARG A 224 -8.37 10.04 0.16
C ARG A 224 -9.10 11.36 0.34
N LYS A 225 -9.52 11.64 1.59
CA LYS A 225 -10.23 12.88 1.94
C LYS A 225 -9.48 14.12 1.45
N GLY A 226 -10.21 15.02 0.78
CA GLY A 226 -9.70 16.34 0.38
C GLY A 226 -8.83 16.35 -0.89
N LEU A 227 -8.50 15.18 -1.47
CA LEU A 227 -7.65 15.13 -2.67
C LEU A 227 -8.43 15.08 -4.00
N GLY A 228 -9.74 14.85 -4.00
CA GLY A 228 -10.51 14.60 -5.22
C GLY A 228 -10.37 15.69 -6.28
N ALA A 229 -10.59 16.95 -5.93
CA ALA A 229 -10.47 18.08 -6.87
C ALA A 229 -9.04 18.24 -7.41
N ARG A 230 -8.02 18.12 -6.51
CA ARG A 230 -6.62 18.22 -6.93
C ARG A 230 -6.21 17.04 -7.81
N MET A 231 -6.66 15.82 -7.51
CA MET A 231 -6.43 14.65 -8.35
C MET A 231 -7.00 14.85 -9.77
N ALA A 232 -8.23 15.35 -9.87
CA ALA A 232 -8.85 15.64 -11.17
C ALA A 232 -8.05 16.71 -11.94
N GLN A 233 -7.63 17.79 -11.28
CA GLN A 233 -6.81 18.83 -11.91
C GLN A 233 -5.44 18.28 -12.33
N THR A 234 -4.76 17.51 -11.46
CA THR A 234 -3.47 16.92 -11.81
C THR A 234 -3.60 15.94 -12.98
N ALA A 235 -4.66 15.14 -13.04
CA ALA A 235 -4.91 14.25 -14.17
C ALA A 235 -5.14 15.03 -15.47
N ALA A 236 -5.88 16.14 -15.41
CA ALA A 236 -6.09 17.03 -16.59
C ALA A 236 -4.76 17.60 -17.08
N ASN A 237 -3.92 18.13 -16.19
CA ASN A 237 -2.60 18.65 -16.54
C ASN A 237 -1.71 17.55 -17.16
N MET A 238 -1.76 16.32 -16.62
CA MET A 238 -1.02 15.18 -17.17
C MET A 238 -1.51 14.75 -18.56
N VAL A 239 -2.77 15.04 -18.91
CA VAL A 239 -3.26 14.87 -20.30
C VAL A 239 -2.67 15.94 -21.22
N GLU A 240 -2.62 17.19 -20.79
CA GLU A 240 -1.99 18.28 -21.56
C GLU A 240 -0.50 18.05 -21.78
N GLU A 241 0.19 17.45 -20.79
CA GLU A 241 1.58 17.03 -20.89
C GLU A 241 1.80 15.79 -21.79
N GLY A 242 0.73 15.12 -22.24
CA GLY A 242 0.82 13.89 -23.04
C GLY A 242 1.18 12.62 -22.23
N VAL A 243 1.18 12.69 -20.90
CA VAL A 243 1.46 11.57 -20.01
C VAL A 243 0.25 10.64 -19.89
N LEU A 244 -0.94 11.23 -19.86
CA LEU A 244 -2.22 10.52 -19.85
C LEU A 244 -3.00 10.77 -21.12
N GLN A 245 -3.91 9.85 -21.41
CA GLN A 245 -4.92 9.97 -22.47
C GLN A 245 -6.30 9.74 -21.87
N ARG A 246 -7.31 10.42 -22.41
CA ARG A 246 -8.71 10.16 -22.08
C ARG A 246 -9.24 9.09 -23.01
N ILE A 247 -9.89 8.09 -22.46
CA ILE A 247 -10.43 6.94 -23.19
C ILE A 247 -11.87 6.72 -22.76
N ARG A 248 -12.76 6.58 -23.74
CA ARG A 248 -14.17 6.28 -23.49
C ARG A 248 -14.38 4.77 -23.40
N VAL A 249 -15.10 4.33 -22.35
CA VAL A 249 -15.60 2.96 -22.21
C VAL A 249 -17.10 3.06 -21.91
N GLY A 250 -17.94 2.69 -22.88
CA GLY A 250 -19.36 2.98 -22.80
C GLY A 250 -19.61 4.49 -22.69
N ASP A 251 -20.38 4.90 -21.68
CA ASP A 251 -20.71 6.30 -21.41
C ASP A 251 -19.74 7.00 -20.44
N GLN A 252 -18.69 6.32 -20.02
CA GLN A 252 -17.74 6.83 -19.03
C GLN A 252 -16.40 7.20 -19.68
N GLU A 253 -15.79 8.30 -19.19
CA GLU A 253 -14.46 8.74 -19.59
C GLU A 253 -13.43 8.32 -18.52
N TYR A 254 -12.46 7.53 -18.93
CA TYR A 254 -11.35 7.03 -18.11
C TYR A 254 -10.04 7.70 -18.51
N TYR A 255 -9.04 7.59 -17.64
CA TYR A 255 -7.66 7.92 -17.95
C TYR A 255 -6.85 6.63 -18.14
N SER A 256 -5.89 6.68 -19.09
CA SER A 256 -4.92 5.63 -19.33
C SER A 256 -3.60 6.23 -19.79
N THR A 257 -2.57 5.42 -19.98
CA THR A 257 -1.31 5.81 -20.63
C THR A 257 -1.21 5.17 -22.01
N THR A 258 -0.42 5.77 -22.89
CA THR A 258 -0.10 5.18 -24.21
C THR A 258 0.50 3.78 -24.05
N GLU A 259 1.39 3.59 -23.07
CA GLU A 259 2.00 2.29 -22.79
C GLU A 259 0.96 1.22 -22.47
N ASN A 260 -0.02 1.55 -21.61
CA ASN A 260 -1.08 0.62 -21.25
C ASN A 260 -1.96 0.26 -22.45
N LEU A 261 -2.36 1.24 -23.24
CA LEU A 261 -3.19 1.02 -24.43
C LEU A 261 -2.49 0.16 -25.48
N ASN A 262 -1.18 0.29 -25.63
CA ASN A 262 -0.37 -0.53 -26.55
C ASN A 262 -0.34 -2.02 -26.15
N ARG A 263 -0.66 -2.35 -24.90
CA ARG A 263 -0.78 -3.76 -24.44
C ARG A 263 -1.98 -4.47 -25.06
N LEU A 264 -3.04 -3.75 -25.42
CA LEU A 264 -4.25 -4.34 -26.04
C LEU A 264 -3.97 -4.99 -27.40
N GLY A 265 -2.98 -4.48 -28.17
CA GLY A 265 -2.55 -5.07 -29.44
C GLY A 265 -1.70 -6.32 -29.30
N GLN A 266 -1.30 -6.69 -28.08
CA GLN A 266 -0.47 -7.86 -27.83
C GLN A 266 -1.34 -9.10 -27.59
N LYS A 267 -0.85 -10.29 -28.01
CA LYS A 267 -1.53 -11.55 -27.79
C LYS A 267 -1.63 -11.83 -26.29
N GLN A 268 -2.82 -11.64 -25.74
CA GLN A 268 -3.09 -11.96 -24.35
C GLN A 268 -3.05 -13.48 -24.12
N PRO A 269 -2.44 -13.96 -23.02
CA PRO A 269 -2.52 -15.38 -22.68
C PRO A 269 -3.98 -15.78 -22.46
N SER A 270 -4.30 -17.03 -22.79
CA SER A 270 -5.66 -17.56 -22.57
C SER A 270 -6.09 -17.34 -21.12
N PRO A 271 -7.29 -16.82 -20.89
CA PRO A 271 -7.77 -16.53 -19.54
C PRO A 271 -7.82 -17.82 -18.71
N LYS A 272 -7.18 -17.79 -17.54
CA LYS A 272 -7.24 -18.88 -16.57
C LYS A 272 -8.12 -18.43 -15.41
N LEU A 273 -8.89 -19.38 -14.86
CA LEU A 273 -9.65 -19.12 -13.64
C LEU A 273 -8.72 -18.62 -12.52
N ARG A 274 -9.06 -17.51 -11.92
CA ARG A 274 -8.41 -16.95 -10.73
C ARG A 274 -9.44 -16.81 -9.61
N ILE A 275 -9.05 -17.22 -8.44
CA ILE A 275 -9.83 -16.97 -7.22
C ILE A 275 -9.13 -15.83 -6.51
N LEU A 276 -9.79 -14.70 -6.38
CA LEU A 276 -9.25 -13.50 -5.75
C LEU A 276 -9.70 -13.42 -4.29
N SER A 277 -8.91 -12.78 -3.47
CA SER A 277 -9.29 -12.38 -2.13
C SER A 277 -10.28 -11.20 -2.20
N PRO A 278 -11.17 -11.00 -1.21
CA PRO A 278 -12.03 -9.82 -1.15
C PRO A 278 -11.27 -8.49 -1.13
N PHE A 279 -9.99 -8.52 -0.83
CA PHE A 279 -9.11 -7.34 -0.75
C PHE A 279 -8.02 -7.33 -1.85
N ASP A 280 -8.26 -8.11 -2.93
CA ASP A 280 -7.34 -8.17 -4.07
C ASP A 280 -7.45 -6.94 -4.98
#